data_87e58e35f3ae39c5ff3ac7d6f80109be
#
_entry.id   87e58e35f3ae39c5ff3ac7d6f80109be
#
_cell.length_a   1.000
_cell.length_b   1.000
_cell.length_c   1.000
_cell.angle_alpha   90.00
_cell.angle_beta   90.00
_cell.angle_gamma   90.00
#
_symmetry.space_group_name_H-M   'P 1'
#
loop_
_entity.id
_entity.type
_entity.pdbx_description
1 polymer ?
#
loop_
_entity_poly.entity_id
_entity_poly.type
_entity_poly.pdbx_seq_one_letter_code
_entity_poly.pdbx_strand_id
1 'polypeptide(L)'
;YFYCQSRDMHKVDVSVADAETGEVKVLFEEKLNTYIELQRLELLKSGDMIWWSERDGWAHLYYYGKNGALKRQITSGPYSVRRVVGVDERKKTIYFMANGREKNEDPYFQHMYSVFFDGTKVKLLNQGNFDHRISIGESNRFFVNNYSRVNSLPESALYNTSGKKMVDLQEADLSQLMM
;
A
#
# COMPACT_ATOMS: atom_id res chain seq x y z
N TYR A 1 -18.19 -9.06 -0.20
CA TYR A 1 -17.38 -8.77 0.98
C TYR A 1 -17.66 -7.36 1.46
N PHE A 2 -17.71 -7.16 2.76
CA PHE A 2 -17.89 -5.86 3.41
C PHE A 2 -17.30 -5.90 4.81
N TYR A 3 -17.20 -4.75 5.45
CA TYR A 3 -16.79 -4.66 6.84
C TYR A 3 -17.73 -3.75 7.63
N CYS A 4 -17.93 -4.12 8.89
CA CYS A 4 -18.69 -3.36 9.86
C CYS A 4 -17.74 -2.85 10.94
N GLN A 5 -17.69 -1.53 11.11
CA GLN A 5 -16.92 -0.89 12.18
C GLN A 5 -17.83 -0.55 13.34
N SER A 6 -17.37 -0.80 14.56
CA SER A 6 -18.08 -0.39 15.77
C SER A 6 -18.17 1.14 15.88
N ARG A 7 -19.16 1.63 16.61
CA ARG A 7 -19.37 3.08 16.79
C ARG A 7 -18.19 3.79 17.47
N ASP A 8 -17.49 3.10 18.35
CA ASP A 8 -16.29 3.59 19.04
C ASP A 8 -15.01 3.43 18.18
N MET A 9 -15.15 2.83 16.98
CA MET A 9 -14.08 2.62 16.00
C MET A 9 -12.90 1.76 16.51
N HIS A 10 -13.12 0.95 17.54
CA HIS A 10 -12.11 0.05 18.10
C HIS A 10 -12.21 -1.39 17.61
N LYS A 11 -13.27 -1.70 16.84
CA LYS A 11 -13.54 -3.04 16.32
C LYS A 11 -13.98 -2.98 14.86
N VAL A 12 -13.48 -3.92 14.06
CA VAL A 12 -13.92 -4.13 12.67
C VAL A 12 -14.15 -5.62 12.44
N ASP A 13 -15.33 -5.98 11.94
CA ASP A 13 -15.66 -7.30 11.43
C ASP A 13 -15.56 -7.29 9.90
N VAL A 14 -14.70 -8.12 9.34
CA VAL A 14 -14.63 -8.36 7.89
C VAL A 14 -15.52 -9.56 7.57
N SER A 15 -16.52 -9.37 6.71
CA SER A 15 -17.60 -10.30 6.46
C SER A 15 -17.81 -10.57 4.98
N VAL A 16 -18.42 -11.71 4.69
CA VAL A 16 -18.95 -12.07 3.39
C VAL A 16 -20.42 -12.34 3.49
N ALA A 17 -21.22 -11.86 2.52
CA ALA A 17 -22.61 -12.20 2.36
C ALA A 17 -22.79 -13.07 1.12
N ASP A 18 -23.61 -14.08 1.23
CA ASP A 18 -24.13 -14.83 0.09
C ASP A 18 -25.24 -14.01 -0.56
N ALA A 19 -25.13 -13.74 -1.86
CA ALA A 19 -26.06 -12.87 -2.57
C ALA A 19 -27.42 -13.54 -2.87
N GLU A 20 -27.49 -14.87 -2.84
CA GLU A 20 -28.73 -15.62 -3.12
C GLU A 20 -29.52 -15.88 -1.84
N THR A 21 -28.83 -16.26 -0.77
CA THR A 21 -29.48 -16.64 0.51
C THR A 21 -29.58 -15.50 1.51
N GLY A 22 -28.74 -14.45 1.35
CA GLY A 22 -28.59 -13.37 2.32
C GLY A 22 -27.81 -13.77 3.58
N GLU A 23 -27.26 -14.99 3.65
CA GLU A 23 -26.47 -15.43 4.79
C GLU A 23 -25.19 -14.62 4.93
N VAL A 24 -24.92 -14.14 6.14
CA VAL A 24 -23.72 -13.36 6.46
C VAL A 24 -22.80 -14.17 7.36
N LYS A 25 -21.54 -14.22 6.97
CA LYS A 25 -20.47 -14.86 7.75
C LYS A 25 -19.36 -13.87 8.05
N VAL A 26 -19.03 -13.70 9.34
CA VAL A 26 -17.82 -13.00 9.76
C VAL A 26 -16.61 -13.89 9.47
N LEU A 27 -15.65 -13.36 8.69
CA LEU A 27 -14.43 -14.06 8.32
C LEU A 27 -13.36 -13.88 9.40
N PHE A 28 -13.13 -12.63 9.81
CA PHE A 28 -12.25 -12.31 10.93
C PHE A 28 -12.63 -10.98 11.58
N GLU A 29 -12.21 -10.83 12.81
CA GLU A 29 -12.35 -9.62 13.61
C GLU A 29 -10.98 -8.97 13.81
N GLU A 30 -10.93 -7.64 13.76
CA GLU A 30 -9.82 -6.84 14.26
C GLU A 30 -10.31 -5.97 15.40
N LYS A 31 -9.56 -5.97 16.50
CA LYS A 31 -9.87 -5.17 17.68
C LYS A 31 -8.59 -4.52 18.21
N LEU A 32 -8.61 -3.21 18.36
CA LEU A 32 -7.52 -2.43 18.92
C LEU A 32 -8.03 -1.62 20.12
N ASN A 33 -7.12 -1.21 20.98
CA ASN A 33 -7.41 -0.26 22.07
C ASN A 33 -7.37 1.21 21.61
N THR A 34 -7.09 1.43 20.32
CA THR A 34 -7.03 2.73 19.65
C THR A 34 -8.01 2.75 18.48
N TYR A 35 -8.16 3.91 17.86
CA TYR A 35 -8.89 4.06 16.61
C TYR A 35 -8.35 3.11 15.53
N ILE A 36 -9.25 2.40 14.82
CA ILE A 36 -8.90 1.59 13.65
C ILE A 36 -9.15 2.43 12.41
N GLU A 37 -8.08 2.81 11.72
CA GLU A 37 -8.16 3.38 10.38
C GLU A 37 -8.52 2.29 9.37
N LEU A 38 -9.58 2.52 8.58
CA LEU A 38 -9.99 1.59 7.55
C LEU A 38 -9.28 1.89 6.24
N GLN A 39 -8.58 0.90 5.73
CA GLN A 39 -8.04 0.88 4.38
C GLN A 39 -8.81 -0.11 3.51
N ARG A 40 -8.66 0.01 2.20
CA ARG A 40 -9.31 -0.89 1.25
C ARG A 40 -8.83 -2.33 1.48
N LEU A 41 -9.77 -3.26 1.57
CA LEU A 41 -9.49 -4.69 1.52
C LEU A 41 -9.08 -5.08 0.08
N GLU A 42 -7.90 -5.64 -0.09
CA GLU A 42 -7.47 -6.19 -1.37
C GLU A 42 -7.91 -7.66 -1.47
N LEU A 43 -8.95 -7.88 -2.26
CA LEU A 43 -9.48 -9.22 -2.53
C LEU A 43 -8.79 -9.82 -3.75
N LEU A 44 -8.19 -10.99 -3.58
CA LEU A 44 -7.51 -11.73 -4.64
C LEU A 44 -8.50 -12.63 -5.41
N LYS A 45 -8.17 -13.02 -6.63
CA LYS A 45 -8.97 -13.94 -7.45
C LYS A 45 -9.19 -15.30 -6.80
N SER A 46 -8.27 -15.73 -5.94
CA SER A 46 -8.39 -16.95 -5.12
C SER A 46 -9.43 -16.85 -4.01
N GLY A 47 -9.93 -15.64 -3.72
CA GLY A 47 -10.73 -15.31 -2.54
C GLY A 47 -9.89 -15.01 -1.30
N ASP A 48 -8.57 -15.18 -1.36
CA ASP A 48 -7.68 -14.73 -0.30
C ASP A 48 -7.64 -13.20 -0.22
N MET A 49 -7.15 -12.66 0.89
CA MET A 49 -7.25 -11.23 1.18
C MET A 49 -5.92 -10.66 1.67
N ILE A 50 -5.65 -9.40 1.32
CA ILE A 50 -4.58 -8.62 1.94
C ILE A 50 -5.26 -7.53 2.76
N TRP A 51 -4.93 -7.50 4.05
CA TRP A 51 -5.47 -6.56 5.03
C TRP A 51 -4.37 -5.66 5.55
N TRP A 52 -4.67 -4.37 5.65
CA TRP A 52 -3.83 -3.37 6.27
C TRP A 52 -4.21 -3.21 7.75
N SER A 53 -3.24 -3.16 8.66
CA SER A 53 -3.51 -3.08 10.09
C SER A 53 -2.35 -2.48 10.86
N GLU A 54 -2.66 -1.77 11.95
CA GLU A 54 -1.71 -1.17 12.89
C GLU A 54 -1.51 -2.00 14.18
N ARG A 55 -1.93 -3.28 14.17
CA ARG A 55 -2.00 -4.16 15.35
C ARG A 55 -0.68 -4.41 16.08
N ASP A 56 0.45 -4.19 15.42
CA ASP A 56 1.79 -4.34 16.01
C ASP A 56 2.49 -3.00 16.32
N GLY A 57 1.73 -1.89 16.32
CA GLY A 57 2.23 -0.54 16.60
C GLY A 57 2.72 0.22 15.37
N TRP A 58 2.84 -0.44 14.22
CA TRP A 58 3.10 0.12 12.90
C TRP A 58 2.07 -0.39 11.90
N ALA A 59 1.82 0.39 10.87
CA ALA A 59 0.91 -0.01 9.80
C ALA A 59 1.58 -1.01 8.87
N HIS A 60 1.03 -2.21 8.78
CA HIS A 60 1.57 -3.31 7.99
C HIS A 60 0.51 -4.08 7.21
N LEU A 61 0.97 -4.92 6.27
CA LEU A 61 0.11 -5.79 5.46
C LEU A 61 0.09 -7.21 6.01
N TYR A 62 -1.10 -7.79 6.03
CA TYR A 62 -1.39 -9.13 6.52
C TYR A 62 -2.10 -9.96 5.46
N TYR A 63 -1.72 -11.21 5.30
CA TYR A 63 -2.29 -12.13 4.32
C TYR A 63 -3.27 -13.08 4.99
N TYR A 64 -4.52 -13.03 4.56
CA TYR A 64 -5.60 -13.89 5.04
C TYR A 64 -6.06 -14.85 3.96
N GLY A 65 -6.44 -16.06 4.37
CA GLY A 65 -7.13 -17.01 3.51
C GLY A 65 -8.61 -16.63 3.29
N LYS A 66 -9.20 -17.15 2.24
CA LYS A 66 -10.63 -16.97 1.91
C LYS A 66 -11.59 -17.36 3.04
N ASN A 67 -11.14 -18.20 3.97
CA ASN A 67 -11.90 -18.61 5.16
C ASN A 67 -11.72 -17.65 6.35
N GLY A 68 -10.96 -16.57 6.20
CA GLY A 68 -10.66 -15.60 7.25
C GLY A 68 -9.48 -15.98 8.16
N ALA A 69 -8.81 -17.12 7.91
CA ALA A 69 -7.63 -17.48 8.70
C ALA A 69 -6.43 -16.60 8.32
N LEU A 70 -5.78 -16.01 9.32
CA LEU A 70 -4.51 -15.30 9.13
C LEU A 70 -3.43 -16.29 8.69
N LYS A 71 -2.89 -16.10 7.49
CA LYS A 71 -1.80 -16.93 6.96
C LYS A 71 -0.44 -16.39 7.41
N ARG A 72 -0.24 -15.06 7.33
CA ARG A 72 1.01 -14.41 7.76
C ARG A 72 0.94 -12.90 7.77
N GLN A 73 1.88 -12.27 8.45
CA GLN A 73 2.25 -10.87 8.25
C GLN A 73 3.18 -10.77 7.02
N ILE A 74 2.91 -9.82 6.11
CA ILE A 74 3.68 -9.65 4.87
C ILE A 74 4.81 -8.64 5.07
N THR A 75 4.51 -7.51 5.72
CA THR A 75 5.49 -6.46 6.00
C THR A 75 5.68 -6.29 7.51
N SER A 76 6.88 -5.93 7.94
CA SER A 76 7.21 -5.71 9.35
C SER A 76 8.38 -4.74 9.50
N GLY A 77 8.53 -4.16 10.68
CA GLY A 77 9.64 -3.27 11.01
C GLY A 77 9.20 -1.85 11.41
N PRO A 78 10.13 -0.96 11.76
CA PRO A 78 9.83 0.37 12.27
C PRO A 78 9.53 1.37 11.14
N TYR A 79 8.47 1.13 10.37
CA TYR A 79 7.98 2.00 9.29
C TYR A 79 6.49 1.75 9.05
N SER A 80 5.80 2.70 8.44
CA SER A 80 4.37 2.60 8.17
C SER A 80 4.08 2.36 6.69
N VAL A 81 3.34 1.30 6.37
CA VAL A 81 2.70 1.13 5.08
C VAL A 81 1.51 2.09 4.99
N ARG A 82 1.46 2.91 3.95
CA ARG A 82 0.40 3.89 3.76
C ARG A 82 -0.78 3.35 2.97
N ARG A 83 -0.50 2.62 1.91
CA ARG A 83 -1.54 1.99 1.07
C ARG A 83 -0.93 0.97 0.11
N VAL A 84 -1.74 0.02 -0.33
CA VAL A 84 -1.45 -0.82 -1.50
C VAL A 84 -1.76 -0.01 -2.76
N VAL A 85 -0.89 -0.06 -3.76
CA VAL A 85 -1.07 0.63 -5.04
C VAL A 85 -1.29 -0.35 -6.19
N GLY A 86 -0.94 -1.61 -6.03
CA GLY A 86 -1.19 -2.66 -7.01
C GLY A 86 -0.84 -4.06 -6.50
N VAL A 87 -1.48 -5.06 -7.07
CA VAL A 87 -1.22 -6.48 -6.77
C VAL A 87 -1.07 -7.25 -8.07
N ASP A 88 0.10 -7.86 -8.27
CA ASP A 88 0.34 -8.80 -9.37
C ASP A 88 0.23 -10.24 -8.83
N GLU A 89 -0.97 -10.81 -8.95
CA GLU A 89 -1.25 -12.15 -8.46
C GLU A 89 -0.43 -13.25 -9.16
N ARG A 90 -0.08 -13.05 -10.45
CA ARG A 90 0.73 -14.02 -11.21
C ARG A 90 2.15 -14.08 -10.67
N LYS A 91 2.73 -12.92 -10.33
CA LYS A 91 4.06 -12.82 -9.74
C LYS A 91 4.03 -12.94 -8.22
N LYS A 92 2.83 -13.03 -7.62
CA LYS A 92 2.61 -13.00 -6.15
C LYS A 92 3.31 -11.80 -5.50
N THR A 93 3.19 -10.63 -6.10
CA THR A 93 3.88 -9.40 -5.70
C THR A 93 2.86 -8.32 -5.36
N ILE A 94 3.09 -7.63 -4.25
CA ILE A 94 2.33 -6.45 -3.81
C ILE A 94 3.22 -5.23 -4.04
N TYR A 95 2.63 -4.18 -4.59
CA TYR A 95 3.21 -2.86 -4.69
C TYR A 95 2.52 -1.94 -3.69
N PHE A 96 3.29 -1.24 -2.86
CA PHE A 96 2.75 -0.44 -1.78
C PHE A 96 3.56 0.84 -1.55
N MET A 97 2.90 1.85 -0.99
CA MET A 97 3.56 3.05 -0.48
C MET A 97 3.83 2.90 1.00
N ALA A 98 5.00 3.31 1.43
CA ALA A 98 5.38 3.37 2.83
C ALA A 98 6.28 4.58 3.11
N ASN A 99 6.32 5.00 4.38
CA ASN A 99 7.18 6.08 4.85
C ASN A 99 7.94 5.66 6.11
N GLY A 100 9.06 6.35 6.39
CA GLY A 100 9.89 6.11 7.57
C GLY A 100 10.85 4.91 7.48
N ARG A 101 10.97 4.27 6.30
CA ARG A 101 11.85 3.10 6.12
C ARG A 101 13.27 3.48 5.70
N GLU A 102 13.42 4.52 4.87
CA GLU A 102 14.72 4.91 4.36
C GLU A 102 15.47 5.76 5.41
N LYS A 103 16.74 5.42 5.67
CA LYS A 103 17.55 6.11 6.65
C LYS A 103 18.07 7.44 6.08
N ASN A 104 18.19 8.43 6.95
CA ASN A 104 18.71 9.78 6.62
C ASN A 104 17.81 10.55 5.63
N GLU A 105 16.56 10.19 5.53
CA GLU A 105 15.54 10.92 4.79
C GLU A 105 14.44 11.42 5.74
N ASP A 106 13.62 12.36 5.28
CA ASP A 106 12.46 12.79 6.05
C ASP A 106 11.50 11.59 6.25
N PRO A 107 11.17 11.22 7.49
CA PRO A 107 10.31 10.07 7.76
C PRO A 107 8.87 10.23 7.24
N TYR A 108 8.47 11.42 6.82
CA TYR A 108 7.17 11.65 6.20
C TYR A 108 7.18 11.42 4.69
N PHE A 109 8.32 11.38 4.05
CA PHE A 109 8.41 11.10 2.61
C PHE A 109 7.98 9.66 2.31
N GLN A 110 7.11 9.54 1.32
CA GLN A 110 6.56 8.27 0.89
C GLN A 110 7.36 7.72 -0.28
N HIS A 111 7.64 6.44 -0.21
CA HIS A 111 8.29 5.69 -1.28
C HIS A 111 7.46 4.49 -1.72
N MET A 112 7.66 4.06 -2.96
CA MET A 112 7.05 2.84 -3.49
C MET A 112 7.97 1.64 -3.29
N TYR A 113 7.38 0.57 -2.78
CA TYR A 113 8.05 -0.71 -2.57
C TYR A 113 7.31 -1.84 -3.26
N SER A 114 8.01 -2.92 -3.50
CA SER A 114 7.43 -4.22 -3.79
C SER A 114 7.80 -5.23 -2.72
N VAL A 115 6.92 -6.21 -2.49
CA VAL A 115 7.14 -7.35 -1.60
C VAL A 115 6.41 -8.57 -2.16
N PHE A 116 6.95 -9.77 -1.96
CA PHE A 116 6.22 -10.98 -2.29
C PHE A 116 5.15 -11.30 -1.24
N PHE A 117 4.12 -12.08 -1.61
CA PHE A 117 3.06 -12.51 -0.70
C PHE A 117 3.59 -13.27 0.53
N ASP A 118 4.76 -13.88 0.42
CA ASP A 118 5.42 -14.57 1.52
C ASP A 118 6.21 -13.64 2.46
N GLY A 119 6.20 -12.32 2.19
CA GLY A 119 6.91 -11.31 2.96
C GLY A 119 8.39 -11.17 2.60
N THR A 120 8.88 -11.93 1.63
CA THR A 120 10.28 -11.83 1.18
C THR A 120 10.49 -10.76 0.13
N LYS A 121 11.76 -10.40 -0.10
CA LYS A 121 12.21 -9.49 -1.16
C LYS A 121 11.54 -8.12 -1.14
N VAL A 122 11.47 -7.49 0.03
CA VAL A 122 11.07 -6.08 0.11
C VAL A 122 12.10 -5.25 -0.66
N LYS A 123 11.65 -4.54 -1.70
CA LYS A 123 12.50 -3.75 -2.58
C LYS A 123 11.95 -2.35 -2.77
N LEU A 124 12.80 -1.33 -2.60
CA LEU A 124 12.53 0.06 -2.99
C LEU A 124 12.51 0.19 -4.51
N LEU A 125 11.50 0.85 -5.07
CA LEU A 125 11.30 0.99 -6.53
C LEU A 125 11.58 2.40 -7.06
N ASN A 126 11.55 3.41 -6.19
CA ASN A 126 11.90 4.79 -6.51
C ASN A 126 12.87 5.32 -5.46
N GLN A 127 13.98 5.83 -5.89
CA GLN A 127 15.02 6.39 -5.02
C GLN A 127 14.94 7.91 -4.99
N GLY A 128 15.58 8.50 -3.99
CA GLY A 128 15.70 9.94 -3.84
C GLY A 128 14.95 10.47 -2.62
N ASN A 129 15.56 11.43 -1.95
CA ASN A 129 15.03 12.07 -0.75
C ASN A 129 13.92 13.09 -1.12
N PHE A 130 12.78 12.57 -1.54
CA PHE A 130 11.60 13.30 -1.99
C PHE A 130 10.31 12.63 -1.49
N ASP A 131 9.23 13.40 -1.38
CA ASP A 131 7.89 12.82 -1.31
C ASP A 131 7.45 12.35 -2.70
N HIS A 132 7.05 11.09 -2.81
CA HIS A 132 6.68 10.45 -4.06
C HIS A 132 5.18 10.16 -4.13
N ARG A 133 4.57 10.51 -5.28
CA ARG A 133 3.18 10.18 -5.60
C ARG A 133 3.12 9.29 -6.82
N ILE A 134 2.57 8.09 -6.62
CA ILE A 134 2.59 7.03 -7.62
C ILE A 134 1.22 6.83 -8.23
N SER A 135 1.21 6.71 -9.58
CA SER A 135 0.12 6.12 -10.35
C SER A 135 0.63 4.89 -11.08
N ILE A 136 0.14 3.72 -10.68
CA ILE A 136 0.48 2.44 -11.33
C ILE A 136 -0.59 2.07 -12.36
N GLY A 137 -0.18 1.56 -13.51
CA GLY A 137 -1.11 1.07 -14.54
C GLY A 137 -1.72 -0.28 -14.15
N GLU A 138 -2.92 -0.59 -14.62
CA GLU A 138 -3.66 -1.83 -14.34
C GLU A 138 -2.87 -3.11 -14.63
N SER A 139 -1.95 -3.06 -15.59
CA SER A 139 -1.08 -4.18 -15.93
C SER A 139 0.01 -4.47 -14.88
N ASN A 140 0.21 -3.59 -13.91
CA ASN A 140 1.31 -3.62 -12.93
C ASN A 140 2.71 -3.73 -13.59
N ARG A 141 2.88 -3.17 -14.79
CA ARG A 141 4.18 -3.19 -15.52
C ARG A 141 4.94 -1.90 -15.42
N PHE A 142 4.21 -0.77 -15.35
CA PHE A 142 4.77 0.57 -15.33
C PHE A 142 4.02 1.44 -14.32
N PHE A 143 4.71 2.45 -13.80
CA PHE A 143 4.12 3.47 -12.97
C PHE A 143 4.72 4.84 -13.29
N VAL A 144 3.90 5.87 -13.15
CA VAL A 144 4.35 7.26 -13.15
C VAL A 144 4.69 7.64 -11.71
N ASN A 145 5.88 8.19 -11.54
CA ASN A 145 6.35 8.74 -10.29
C ASN A 145 6.42 10.26 -10.40
N ASN A 146 5.58 10.94 -9.63
CA ASN A 146 5.68 12.38 -9.42
C ASN A 146 6.38 12.60 -8.09
N TYR A 147 7.45 13.37 -8.07
CA TYR A 147 8.24 13.55 -6.87
C TYR A 147 8.70 14.99 -6.70
N SER A 148 8.71 15.44 -5.47
CA SER A 148 9.15 16.78 -5.09
C SER A 148 9.43 16.86 -3.60
N ARG A 149 10.01 17.97 -3.20
CA ARG A 149 10.07 18.42 -1.80
C ARG A 149 9.99 19.96 -1.78
N VAL A 150 9.90 20.54 -0.58
CA VAL A 150 9.67 21.98 -0.39
C VAL A 150 10.64 22.88 -1.18
N ASN A 151 11.89 22.45 -1.35
CA ASN A 151 12.95 23.22 -2.00
C ASN A 151 13.39 22.62 -3.35
N SER A 152 12.55 21.84 -4.01
CA SER A 152 12.82 21.29 -5.34
C SER A 152 11.62 21.48 -6.27
N LEU A 153 11.89 21.55 -7.56
CA LEU A 153 10.84 21.53 -8.57
C LEU A 153 10.12 20.19 -8.58
N PRO A 154 8.80 20.17 -8.82
CA PRO A 154 8.10 18.93 -9.12
C PRO A 154 8.59 18.30 -10.42
N GLU A 155 8.92 17.02 -10.35
CA GLU A 155 9.36 16.21 -11.48
C GLU A 155 8.44 15.01 -11.67
N SER A 156 8.32 14.55 -12.91
CA SER A 156 7.54 13.38 -13.29
C SER A 156 8.35 12.46 -14.19
N ALA A 157 8.37 11.17 -13.87
CA ALA A 157 9.06 10.17 -14.67
C ALA A 157 8.30 8.85 -14.74
N LEU A 158 8.48 8.12 -15.84
CA LEU A 158 7.94 6.78 -16.01
C LEU A 158 8.97 5.75 -15.56
N TYR A 159 8.52 4.80 -14.76
CA TYR A 159 9.30 3.66 -14.26
C TYR A 159 8.63 2.34 -14.63
N ASN A 160 9.43 1.30 -14.76
CA ASN A 160 8.88 -0.05 -14.74
C ASN A 160 8.82 -0.57 -13.29
N THR A 161 8.03 -1.61 -13.04
CA THR A 161 7.87 -2.20 -11.70
C THR A 161 9.07 -3.03 -11.22
N SER A 162 10.19 -3.03 -11.96
CA SER A 162 11.48 -3.46 -11.43
C SER A 162 12.28 -2.30 -10.78
N GLY A 163 11.76 -1.06 -10.84
CA GLY A 163 12.38 0.15 -10.29
C GLY A 163 13.36 0.83 -11.26
N LYS A 164 13.33 0.49 -12.55
CA LYS A 164 14.14 1.16 -13.58
C LYS A 164 13.38 2.36 -14.14
N LYS A 165 13.98 3.57 -14.07
CA LYS A 165 13.49 4.76 -14.77
C LYS A 165 13.60 4.54 -16.28
N MET A 166 12.53 4.76 -16.99
CA MET A 166 12.40 4.55 -18.43
C MET A 166 12.54 5.87 -19.20
N VAL A 167 11.86 6.92 -18.73
CA VAL A 167 11.86 8.23 -19.38
C VAL A 167 11.43 9.30 -18.39
N ASP A 168 12.04 10.48 -18.47
CA ASP A 168 11.56 11.69 -17.82
C ASP A 168 10.37 12.24 -18.61
N LEU A 169 9.27 12.57 -17.94
CA LEU A 169 8.05 13.03 -18.55
C LEU A 169 7.96 14.56 -18.55
N GLN A 170 8.15 15.16 -17.37
CA GLN A 170 8.03 16.59 -17.20
C GLN A 170 8.81 17.07 -15.96
N GLU A 171 9.38 18.25 -16.08
CA GLU A 171 9.92 19.08 -15.02
C GLU A 171 9.20 20.43 -15.03
N ALA A 172 8.88 20.97 -13.85
CA ALA A 172 8.23 22.27 -13.77
C ALA A 172 9.21 23.40 -14.15
N ASP A 173 8.76 24.33 -15.00
CA ASP A 173 9.52 25.53 -15.36
C ASP A 173 9.08 26.72 -14.49
N LEU A 174 9.99 27.23 -13.67
CA LEU A 174 9.77 28.42 -12.83
C LEU A 174 10.42 29.69 -13.39
N SER A 175 10.89 29.70 -14.64
CA SER A 175 11.59 30.84 -15.24
C SER A 175 10.81 32.15 -15.12
N GLN A 176 9.47 32.10 -15.21
CA GLN A 176 8.59 33.27 -15.05
C GLN A 176 8.37 33.71 -13.59
N LEU A 177 8.63 32.85 -12.61
CA LEU A 177 8.51 33.19 -11.18
C LEU A 177 9.78 33.79 -10.59
N MET A 178 10.91 33.62 -11.27
CA MET A 178 12.22 34.10 -10.85
C MET A 178 12.57 35.47 -11.46
N MET A 179 11.65 36.09 -12.22
CA MET A 179 11.74 37.47 -12.71
C MET A 179 11.18 38.44 -11.66
#